data_a15a0ad60b78a8de6a5ad297201a787b
#
_entry.id   a15a0ad60b78a8de6a5ad297201a787b
#
_cell.length_a   1.000
_cell.length_b   1.000
_cell.length_c   1.000
_cell.angle_alpha   90.00
_cell.angle_beta   90.00
_cell.angle_gamma   90.00
#
_symmetry.space_group_name_H-M   'P 1'
#
loop_
_entity.id
_entity.type
_entity.pdbx_description
1 polymer ?
#
loop_
_entity_poly.entity_id
_entity_poly.type
_entity_poly.pdbx_seq_one_letter_code
_entity_poly.pdbx_strand_id
1 'polypeptide(L)'
;MIVNTNPSSLSAQRMLFENTKAASTAMERLATGSKINAAQDDVAGSAVADRMTSQVRGLSMAVKNAEDALSMLSVAETMYIDQTDIVQRLRELAVQAANDTTSAKDREYLQSEVTALVAEMDRIANQTMFNGESIGGWKNLQVGADTGQSIATHITTLSGHSGTTYGSATQDYAAGSTNLEIKSLSTADPFAFGDIVLAGLYNPGTYFVQGVSAAQMHDDGTFTQTISLSSGLAQSITAGNEIVSSIGTIDFSVTDDPSTLQNEQFTLGGRGSLYRIDLSNDAGGALRGIDSALRTLASTRVSVGAMQNRLTHTISNLMGLTEQTTAARSRIEDADFAAESAALAKTQMLQQTGAAMLAQANARPQLVLELIE
;
A
#
# COMPACT_ATOMS: atom_id res chain seq x y z
N MET A 1 -41.30 73.13 9.53
CA MET A 1 -40.74 72.16 10.51
C MET A 1 -41.68 70.95 10.57
N ILE A 2 -41.11 69.73 10.48
CA ILE A 2 -41.98 68.53 10.58
C ILE A 2 -41.79 68.03 12.03
N VAL A 3 -42.89 68.10 12.80
CA VAL A 3 -42.90 67.79 14.24
C VAL A 3 -43.16 66.28 14.45
N ASN A 4 -43.93 65.65 13.59
CA ASN A 4 -44.35 64.22 13.73
C ASN A 4 -43.33 63.21 13.27
N THR A 5 -42.27 63.60 12.51
CA THR A 5 -41.22 62.70 12.05
C THR A 5 -39.84 63.40 12.26
N ASN A 6 -38.93 62.68 12.89
CA ASN A 6 -37.56 63.21 13.10
C ASN A 6 -36.56 62.40 12.20
N PRO A 7 -36.29 62.86 10.95
CA PRO A 7 -35.40 62.15 10.04
C PRO A 7 -33.96 61.99 10.58
N SER A 8 -33.51 62.97 11.40
CA SER A 8 -32.16 62.95 12.03
C SER A 8 -32.07 61.85 13.07
N SER A 9 -33.11 61.61 13.87
CA SER A 9 -33.18 60.52 14.84
C SER A 9 -33.20 59.15 14.13
N LEU A 10 -34.05 59.01 13.08
CA LEU A 10 -34.10 57.77 12.27
C LEU A 10 -32.77 57.45 11.60
N SER A 11 -32.06 58.46 11.08
CA SER A 11 -30.71 58.30 10.51
C SER A 11 -29.72 57.89 11.57
N ALA A 12 -29.73 58.49 12.77
CA ALA A 12 -28.86 58.13 13.87
C ALA A 12 -29.13 56.68 14.39
N GLN A 13 -30.39 56.28 14.48
CA GLN A 13 -30.79 54.93 14.84
C GLN A 13 -30.26 53.90 13.81
N ARG A 14 -30.39 54.16 12.52
CA ARG A 14 -29.90 53.27 11.46
C ARG A 14 -28.36 53.12 11.56
N MET A 15 -27.61 54.25 11.72
CA MET A 15 -26.16 54.24 11.87
C MET A 15 -25.75 53.45 13.14
N LEU A 16 -26.50 53.61 14.25
CA LEU A 16 -26.22 52.90 15.48
C LEU A 16 -26.46 51.38 15.28
N PHE A 17 -27.51 50.99 14.60
CA PHE A 17 -27.75 49.59 14.27
C PHE A 17 -26.68 48.96 13.39
N GLU A 18 -26.25 49.67 12.34
CA GLU A 18 -25.16 49.24 11.46
C GLU A 18 -23.82 49.12 12.23
N ASN A 19 -23.49 50.07 13.10
CA ASN A 19 -22.31 50.01 13.94
C ASN A 19 -22.35 48.86 14.97
N THR A 20 -23.51 48.59 15.54
CA THR A 20 -23.67 47.47 16.47
C THR A 20 -23.50 46.12 15.75
N LYS A 21 -24.03 45.99 14.56
CA LYS A 21 -23.85 44.81 13.71
C LYS A 21 -22.38 44.62 13.34
N ALA A 22 -21.71 45.67 12.92
CA ALA A 22 -20.27 45.63 12.58
C ALA A 22 -19.40 45.27 13.79
N ALA A 23 -19.70 45.82 14.99
CA ALA A 23 -19.01 45.46 16.22
C ALA A 23 -19.22 43.98 16.59
N SER A 24 -20.44 43.45 16.43
CA SER A 24 -20.75 42.03 16.66
C SER A 24 -19.97 41.13 15.73
N THR A 25 -19.89 41.46 14.44
CA THR A 25 -19.10 40.70 13.44
C THR A 25 -17.61 40.74 13.76
N ALA A 26 -17.05 41.91 14.13
CA ALA A 26 -15.65 42.01 14.52
C ALA A 26 -15.34 41.20 15.79
N MET A 27 -16.25 41.22 16.78
CA MET A 27 -16.12 40.37 17.97
C MET A 27 -16.17 38.89 17.65
N GLU A 28 -17.07 38.45 16.78
CA GLU A 28 -17.19 37.08 16.34
C GLU A 28 -15.92 36.61 15.66
N ARG A 29 -15.36 37.39 14.71
CA ARG A 29 -14.12 37.09 14.01
C ARG A 29 -12.90 37.02 14.93
N LEU A 30 -12.84 37.92 15.91
CA LEU A 30 -11.80 37.91 16.94
C LEU A 30 -11.91 36.69 17.86
N ALA A 31 -13.13 36.31 18.22
CA ALA A 31 -13.38 35.17 19.10
C ALA A 31 -13.10 33.80 18.42
N THR A 32 -13.43 33.68 17.14
CA THR A 32 -13.22 32.44 16.35
C THR A 32 -11.83 32.38 15.70
N GLY A 33 -11.16 33.54 15.50
CA GLY A 33 -9.95 33.65 14.71
C GLY A 33 -10.20 33.49 13.19
N SER A 34 -11.47 33.37 12.76
CA SER A 34 -11.86 33.15 11.39
C SER A 34 -12.57 34.37 10.81
N LYS A 35 -12.19 34.76 9.59
CA LYS A 35 -12.86 35.80 8.81
C LYS A 35 -14.23 35.34 8.30
N ILE A 36 -14.35 34.03 8.00
CA ILE A 36 -15.54 33.39 7.45
C ILE A 36 -16.12 32.49 8.54
N ASN A 37 -17.19 32.93 9.20
CA ASN A 37 -17.89 32.14 10.23
C ASN A 37 -19.21 31.58 9.74
N ALA A 38 -19.81 32.22 8.72
CA ALA A 38 -21.05 31.78 8.11
C ALA A 38 -20.95 31.87 6.59
N ALA A 39 -21.72 31.03 5.88
CA ALA A 39 -21.73 31.03 4.42
C ALA A 39 -22.11 32.39 3.81
N GLN A 40 -22.84 33.25 4.55
CA GLN A 40 -23.18 34.58 4.13
C GLN A 40 -22.01 35.58 4.11
N ASP A 41 -20.91 35.28 4.83
CA ASP A 41 -19.75 36.17 4.89
C ASP A 41 -18.94 36.14 3.59
N ASP A 42 -18.75 34.93 3.04
CA ASP A 42 -18.14 34.70 1.73
C ASP A 42 -18.50 33.28 1.23
N VAL A 43 -19.48 33.21 0.34
CA VAL A 43 -19.99 31.94 -0.22
C VAL A 43 -18.90 31.22 -1.02
N ALA A 44 -18.11 31.96 -1.78
CA ALA A 44 -17.05 31.37 -2.61
C ALA A 44 -15.86 30.94 -1.77
N GLY A 45 -15.41 31.80 -0.85
CA GLY A 45 -14.31 31.53 0.07
C GLY A 45 -14.60 30.34 0.98
N SER A 46 -15.81 30.23 1.55
CA SER A 46 -16.26 29.12 2.38
C SER A 46 -16.19 27.79 1.61
N ALA A 47 -16.73 27.72 0.38
CA ALA A 47 -16.69 26.50 -0.42
C ALA A 47 -15.25 26.07 -0.80
N VAL A 48 -14.34 27.04 -0.99
CA VAL A 48 -12.91 26.76 -1.24
C VAL A 48 -12.25 26.27 0.04
N ALA A 49 -12.49 26.91 1.18
CA ALA A 49 -11.92 26.54 2.48
C ALA A 49 -12.36 25.12 2.91
N ASP A 50 -13.63 24.78 2.72
CA ASP A 50 -14.15 23.43 2.99
C ASP A 50 -13.47 22.36 2.14
N ARG A 51 -13.28 22.64 0.85
CA ARG A 51 -12.55 21.72 -0.04
C ARG A 51 -11.08 21.58 0.38
N MET A 52 -10.41 22.67 0.72
CA MET A 52 -9.03 22.63 1.23
C MET A 52 -8.95 21.88 2.57
N THR A 53 -9.92 22.05 3.45
CA THR A 53 -10.01 21.30 4.70
C THR A 53 -10.15 19.80 4.45
N SER A 54 -10.97 19.40 3.50
CA SER A 54 -11.08 18.00 3.08
C SER A 54 -9.77 17.47 2.52
N GLN A 55 -9.08 18.24 1.68
CA GLN A 55 -7.76 17.88 1.15
C GLN A 55 -6.71 17.73 2.25
N VAL A 56 -6.62 18.67 3.19
CA VAL A 56 -5.67 18.61 4.32
C VAL A 56 -5.91 17.36 5.16
N ARG A 57 -7.18 17.04 5.46
CA ARG A 57 -7.52 15.82 6.20
C ARG A 57 -7.16 14.56 5.41
N GLY A 58 -7.44 14.53 4.11
CA GLY A 58 -7.07 13.43 3.22
C GLY A 58 -5.56 13.22 3.13
N LEU A 59 -4.79 14.30 2.96
CA LEU A 59 -3.32 14.28 2.94
C LEU A 59 -2.73 13.81 4.27
N SER A 60 -3.28 14.26 5.40
CA SER A 60 -2.85 13.84 6.72
C SER A 60 -3.08 12.33 6.94
N MET A 61 -4.21 11.79 6.46
CA MET A 61 -4.45 10.35 6.48
C MET A 61 -3.52 9.59 5.53
N ALA A 62 -3.19 10.16 4.36
CA ALA A 62 -2.24 9.59 3.43
C ALA A 62 -0.82 9.49 4.03
N VAL A 63 -0.39 10.52 4.78
CA VAL A 63 0.88 10.47 5.54
C VAL A 63 0.85 9.32 6.54
N LYS A 64 -0.20 9.21 7.34
CA LYS A 64 -0.35 8.12 8.31
C LYS A 64 -0.33 6.75 7.64
N ASN A 65 -1.07 6.57 6.54
CA ASN A 65 -1.06 5.31 5.79
C ASN A 65 0.34 4.97 5.25
N ALA A 66 1.10 5.97 4.82
CA ALA A 66 2.47 5.76 4.35
C ALA A 66 3.44 5.40 5.50
N GLU A 67 3.25 5.95 6.71
CA GLU A 67 3.99 5.58 7.92
C GLU A 67 3.65 4.15 8.38
N ASP A 68 2.37 3.77 8.35
CA ASP A 68 1.93 2.40 8.63
C ASP A 68 2.54 1.41 7.62
N ALA A 69 2.60 1.81 6.34
CA ALA A 69 3.25 1.01 5.29
C ALA A 69 4.76 0.87 5.52
N LEU A 70 5.47 1.93 5.94
CA LEU A 70 6.89 1.85 6.32
C LEU A 70 7.09 0.88 7.49
N SER A 71 6.21 0.91 8.48
CA SER A 71 6.26 -0.02 9.62
C SER A 71 6.08 -1.46 9.16
N MET A 72 5.12 -1.73 8.27
CA MET A 72 4.91 -3.05 7.67
C MET A 72 6.14 -3.52 6.88
N LEU A 73 6.75 -2.66 6.08
CA LEU A 73 7.97 -3.00 5.31
C LEU A 73 9.18 -3.24 6.21
N SER A 74 9.26 -2.57 7.36
CA SER A 74 10.30 -2.84 8.37
C SER A 74 10.16 -4.23 8.97
N VAL A 75 8.92 -4.68 9.24
CA VAL A 75 8.66 -6.07 9.67
C VAL A 75 9.05 -7.06 8.58
N ALA A 76 8.73 -6.76 7.32
CA ALA A 76 9.14 -7.59 6.19
C ALA A 76 10.67 -7.67 6.06
N GLU A 77 11.38 -6.57 6.27
CA GLU A 77 12.84 -6.55 6.23
C GLU A 77 13.46 -7.41 7.34
N THR A 78 12.93 -7.34 8.56
CA THR A 78 13.37 -8.21 9.67
C THR A 78 13.18 -9.68 9.31
N MET A 79 12.02 -10.05 8.76
CA MET A 79 11.77 -11.40 8.26
C MET A 79 12.83 -11.85 7.24
N TYR A 80 13.20 -10.99 6.28
CA TYR A 80 14.22 -11.34 5.27
C TYR A 80 15.63 -11.44 5.86
N ILE A 81 15.95 -10.71 6.92
CA ILE A 81 17.24 -10.85 7.62
C ILE A 81 17.30 -12.23 8.25
N ASP A 82 16.28 -12.63 9.02
CA ASP A 82 16.23 -13.93 9.67
C ASP A 82 16.28 -15.07 8.64
N GLN A 83 15.54 -14.96 7.53
CA GLN A 83 15.61 -15.92 6.43
C GLN A 83 16.99 -15.97 5.77
N THR A 84 17.68 -14.85 5.63
CA THR A 84 19.02 -14.80 5.05
C THR A 84 20.01 -15.54 5.93
N ASP A 85 19.92 -15.39 7.25
CA ASP A 85 20.78 -16.08 8.20
C ASP A 85 20.57 -17.60 8.17
N ILE A 86 19.32 -18.03 8.10
CA ILE A 86 18.99 -19.46 7.94
C ILE A 86 19.55 -20.00 6.62
N VAL A 87 19.37 -19.29 5.50
CA VAL A 87 19.86 -19.75 4.18
C VAL A 87 21.38 -19.80 4.13
N GLN A 88 22.06 -18.86 4.81
CA GLN A 88 23.53 -18.94 4.97
C GLN A 88 23.95 -20.18 5.77
N ARG A 89 23.24 -20.51 6.85
CA ARG A 89 23.49 -21.73 7.61
C ARG A 89 23.26 -22.99 6.78
N LEU A 90 22.19 -23.02 5.98
CA LEU A 90 21.96 -24.10 5.02
C LEU A 90 23.10 -24.25 4.02
N ARG A 91 23.70 -23.13 3.59
CA ARG A 91 24.85 -23.13 2.70
C ARG A 91 26.07 -23.75 3.35
N GLU A 92 26.34 -23.42 4.61
CA GLU A 92 27.47 -24.04 5.37
C GLU A 92 27.29 -25.55 5.46
N LEU A 93 26.11 -26.04 5.80
CA LEU A 93 25.77 -27.45 5.87
C LEU A 93 25.94 -28.15 4.51
N ALA A 94 25.50 -27.49 3.44
CA ALA A 94 25.65 -28.03 2.08
C ALA A 94 27.10 -28.12 1.64
N VAL A 95 27.95 -27.14 1.97
CA VAL A 95 29.41 -27.19 1.71
C VAL A 95 30.06 -28.33 2.51
N GLN A 96 29.65 -28.50 3.78
CA GLN A 96 30.15 -29.60 4.62
C GLN A 96 29.72 -30.98 4.04
N ALA A 97 28.49 -31.12 3.61
CA ALA A 97 27.99 -32.36 3.01
C ALA A 97 28.64 -32.69 1.66
N ALA A 98 29.05 -31.66 0.90
CA ALA A 98 29.73 -31.83 -0.39
C ALA A 98 31.16 -32.37 -0.27
N ASN A 99 31.72 -32.43 0.93
CA ASN A 99 33.05 -32.94 1.14
C ASN A 99 33.06 -34.50 1.15
N ASP A 100 33.90 -35.12 0.36
CA ASP A 100 34.04 -36.59 0.26
C ASP A 100 34.47 -37.26 1.58
N THR A 101 35.02 -36.49 2.52
CA THR A 101 35.35 -37.01 3.86
C THR A 101 34.12 -37.21 4.75
N THR A 102 32.98 -36.66 4.38
CA THR A 102 31.70 -36.78 5.10
C THR A 102 31.04 -38.10 4.72
N SER A 103 30.84 -39.00 5.71
CA SER A 103 30.20 -40.28 5.45
C SER A 103 28.69 -40.10 5.12
N ALA A 104 28.09 -41.12 4.47
CA ALA A 104 26.63 -41.12 4.20
C ALA A 104 25.80 -40.91 5.47
N LYS A 105 26.24 -41.50 6.59
CA LYS A 105 25.54 -41.36 7.88
C LYS A 105 25.68 -39.95 8.46
N ASP A 106 26.82 -39.31 8.28
CA ASP A 106 26.98 -37.92 8.70
C ASP A 106 26.12 -36.96 7.86
N ARG A 107 26.00 -37.24 6.55
CA ARG A 107 25.07 -36.49 5.68
C ARG A 107 23.60 -36.60 6.10
N GLU A 108 23.18 -37.77 6.60
CA GLU A 108 21.82 -37.93 7.19
C GLU A 108 21.62 -37.03 8.42
N TYR A 109 22.63 -36.90 9.26
CA TYR A 109 22.55 -35.97 10.40
C TYR A 109 22.50 -34.52 9.95
N LEU A 110 23.33 -34.13 8.97
CA LEU A 110 23.25 -32.79 8.38
C LEU A 110 21.88 -32.51 7.72
N GLN A 111 21.30 -33.52 7.06
CA GLN A 111 19.98 -33.42 6.47
C GLN A 111 18.88 -33.20 7.52
N SER A 112 19.01 -33.78 8.71
CA SER A 112 18.07 -33.53 9.80
C SER A 112 18.11 -32.09 10.26
N GLU A 113 19.29 -31.45 10.34
CA GLU A 113 19.45 -30.04 10.65
C GLU A 113 18.85 -29.15 9.53
N VAL A 114 19.12 -29.49 8.27
CA VAL A 114 18.52 -28.81 7.10
C VAL A 114 16.99 -28.83 7.17
N THR A 115 16.40 -29.99 7.44
CA THR A 115 14.95 -30.13 7.53
C THR A 115 14.37 -29.23 8.64
N ALA A 116 15.02 -29.16 9.79
CA ALA A 116 14.60 -28.28 10.88
C ALA A 116 14.72 -26.79 10.52
N LEU A 117 15.80 -26.39 9.84
CA LEU A 117 16.01 -25.00 9.40
C LEU A 117 15.00 -24.59 8.32
N VAL A 118 14.68 -25.47 7.38
CA VAL A 118 13.64 -25.24 6.36
C VAL A 118 12.28 -25.08 7.02
N ALA A 119 11.94 -25.95 7.99
CA ALA A 119 10.69 -25.81 8.74
C ALA A 119 10.60 -24.50 9.53
N GLU A 120 11.72 -24.02 10.10
CA GLU A 120 11.76 -22.73 10.79
C GLU A 120 11.59 -21.58 9.80
N MET A 121 12.18 -21.67 8.63
CA MET A 121 11.98 -20.67 7.57
C MET A 121 10.53 -20.59 7.12
N ASP A 122 9.85 -21.74 6.98
CA ASP A 122 8.42 -21.80 6.70
C ASP A 122 7.59 -21.17 7.82
N ARG A 123 7.96 -21.45 9.06
CA ARG A 123 7.29 -20.83 10.19
C ARG A 123 7.40 -19.31 10.14
N ILE A 124 8.60 -18.79 9.88
CA ILE A 124 8.84 -17.33 9.75
C ILE A 124 8.01 -16.77 8.60
N ALA A 125 8.03 -17.41 7.42
CA ALA A 125 7.30 -16.95 6.25
C ALA A 125 5.78 -16.86 6.48
N ASN A 126 5.21 -17.86 7.17
CA ASN A 126 3.76 -17.99 7.34
C ASN A 126 3.24 -17.30 8.60
N GLN A 127 4.06 -17.16 9.64
CA GLN A 127 3.64 -16.57 10.92
C GLN A 127 4.00 -15.09 11.08
N THR A 128 4.78 -14.52 10.16
CA THR A 128 5.06 -13.09 10.20
C THR A 128 3.82 -12.31 9.78
N MET A 129 3.27 -11.59 10.74
CA MET A 129 2.03 -10.82 10.57
C MET A 129 2.26 -9.35 10.91
N PHE A 130 1.49 -8.48 10.26
CA PHE A 130 1.37 -7.08 10.63
C PHE A 130 -0.09 -6.77 10.89
N ASN A 131 -0.40 -6.26 12.07
CA ASN A 131 -1.78 -5.96 12.50
C ASN A 131 -2.75 -7.17 12.37
N GLY A 132 -2.26 -8.39 12.60
CA GLY A 132 -3.05 -9.63 12.51
C GLY A 132 -3.25 -10.19 11.10
N GLU A 133 -2.69 -9.55 10.08
CA GLU A 133 -2.72 -10.04 8.69
C GLU A 133 -1.32 -10.46 8.22
N SER A 134 -1.27 -11.47 7.35
CA SER A 134 -0.02 -11.87 6.70
C SER A 134 0.54 -10.71 5.88
N ILE A 135 1.85 -10.51 5.99
CA ILE A 135 2.55 -9.46 5.22
C ILE A 135 2.80 -9.86 3.77
N GLY A 136 2.76 -11.16 3.44
CA GLY A 136 3.02 -11.66 2.10
C GLY A 136 1.95 -11.25 1.06
N GLY A 137 2.35 -11.28 -0.22
CA GLY A 137 1.47 -11.00 -1.35
C GLY A 137 1.39 -9.54 -1.77
N TRP A 138 0.39 -9.22 -2.58
CA TRP A 138 0.14 -7.88 -3.08
C TRP A 138 -0.49 -7.00 -2.01
N LYS A 139 0.08 -5.81 -1.83
CA LYS A 139 -0.45 -4.77 -0.93
C LYS A 139 -0.60 -3.46 -1.70
N ASN A 140 -1.78 -2.85 -1.60
CA ASN A 140 -2.07 -1.54 -2.16
C ASN A 140 -2.05 -0.50 -1.06
N LEU A 141 -1.10 0.40 -1.12
CA LEU A 141 -0.86 1.44 -0.13
C LEU A 141 -1.47 2.74 -0.64
N GLN A 142 -2.56 3.21 -0.01
CA GLN A 142 -3.16 4.49 -0.37
C GLN A 142 -2.32 5.63 0.20
N VAL A 143 -1.61 6.33 -0.67
CA VAL A 143 -0.66 7.42 -0.34
C VAL A 143 -1.10 8.78 -0.86
N GLY A 144 -2.38 8.97 -1.08
CA GLY A 144 -2.93 10.24 -1.52
C GLY A 144 -4.35 10.44 -1.03
N ALA A 145 -4.86 11.67 -1.17
CA ALA A 145 -6.20 12.05 -0.73
C ALA A 145 -7.32 11.58 -1.68
N ASP A 146 -6.97 11.29 -2.95
CA ASP A 146 -7.94 10.95 -4.00
C ASP A 146 -7.84 9.49 -4.42
N THR A 147 -8.89 9.00 -5.06
CA THR A 147 -8.97 7.64 -5.59
C THR A 147 -7.89 7.41 -6.65
N GLY A 148 -7.22 6.25 -6.60
CA GLY A 148 -6.17 5.88 -7.55
C GLY A 148 -4.77 6.39 -7.18
N GLN A 149 -4.61 7.16 -6.12
CA GLN A 149 -3.32 7.59 -5.60
C GLN A 149 -2.75 6.53 -4.65
N SER A 150 -2.49 5.34 -5.18
CA SER A 150 -1.95 4.21 -4.42
C SER A 150 -0.62 3.75 -4.98
N ILE A 151 0.18 3.13 -4.12
CA ILE A 151 1.42 2.43 -4.47
C ILE A 151 1.18 0.95 -4.25
N ALA A 152 1.25 0.16 -5.32
CA ALA A 152 1.22 -1.28 -5.23
C ALA A 152 2.63 -1.81 -4.91
N THR A 153 2.72 -2.73 -3.97
CA THR A 153 3.94 -3.46 -3.64
C THR A 153 3.63 -4.94 -3.48
N HIS A 154 4.59 -5.79 -3.83
CA HIS A 154 4.51 -7.23 -3.64
C HIS A 154 5.59 -7.67 -2.66
N ILE A 155 5.18 -8.26 -1.54
CA ILE A 155 6.09 -8.82 -0.54
C ILE A 155 6.13 -10.32 -0.79
N THR A 156 7.26 -10.81 -1.33
CA THR A 156 7.48 -12.22 -1.60
C THR A 156 7.95 -12.88 -0.31
N THR A 157 7.24 -13.88 0.19
CA THR A 157 7.71 -14.71 1.30
C THR A 157 8.48 -15.90 0.74
N LEU A 158 9.66 -16.17 1.28
CA LEU A 158 10.43 -17.37 0.96
C LEU A 158 9.96 -18.47 1.89
N SER A 159 9.19 -19.43 1.37
CA SER A 159 8.76 -20.59 2.14
C SER A 159 9.22 -21.88 1.47
N GLY A 160 9.50 -22.92 2.26
CA GLY A 160 9.73 -24.26 1.75
C GLY A 160 8.44 -24.93 1.27
N HIS A 161 7.29 -24.42 1.74
CA HIS A 161 5.96 -24.75 1.24
C HIS A 161 5.38 -23.54 0.53
N SER A 162 5.66 -23.39 -0.73
CA SER A 162 4.87 -22.54 -1.60
C SER A 162 3.50 -23.18 -1.78
N GLY A 163 2.43 -22.39 -1.71
CA GLY A 163 1.09 -22.84 -2.14
C GLY A 163 1.16 -23.17 -3.63
N THR A 164 1.58 -24.36 -3.94
CA THR A 164 1.79 -24.83 -5.30
C THR A 164 0.48 -25.34 -5.83
N THR A 165 0.03 -24.78 -6.93
CA THR A 165 -1.00 -25.41 -7.75
C THR A 165 -0.33 -26.58 -8.46
N TYR A 166 -0.55 -27.79 -7.96
CA TYR A 166 -0.10 -29.00 -8.65
C TYR A 166 -1.02 -29.25 -9.83
N GLY A 167 -0.46 -29.26 -11.02
CA GLY A 167 -1.16 -29.66 -12.23
C GLY A 167 -0.38 -30.75 -12.95
N SER A 168 -1.05 -31.63 -13.63
CA SER A 168 -0.45 -32.64 -14.51
C SER A 168 -0.80 -32.35 -15.96
N ALA A 169 0.12 -32.60 -16.87
CA ALA A 169 -0.16 -32.55 -18.30
C ALA A 169 -1.23 -33.59 -18.66
N THR A 170 -2.27 -33.15 -19.39
CA THR A 170 -3.37 -34.05 -19.77
C THR A 170 -3.00 -34.98 -20.90
N GLN A 171 -2.00 -34.62 -21.71
CA GLN A 171 -1.52 -35.35 -22.89
C GLN A 171 -0.05 -35.14 -23.14
N ASP A 172 0.52 -35.92 -24.06
CA ASP A 172 1.91 -35.74 -24.50
C ASP A 172 2.07 -34.48 -25.33
N TYR A 173 3.12 -33.69 -25.01
CA TYR A 173 3.46 -32.49 -25.75
C TYR A 173 4.86 -32.65 -26.35
N ALA A 174 4.95 -32.42 -27.65
CA ALA A 174 6.23 -32.42 -28.36
C ALA A 174 7.04 -31.15 -28.05
N ALA A 175 8.37 -31.25 -28.23
CA ALA A 175 9.23 -30.08 -28.23
C ALA A 175 8.72 -29.05 -29.28
N GLY A 176 8.69 -27.79 -28.92
CA GLY A 176 8.10 -26.72 -29.75
C GLY A 176 6.63 -26.39 -29.45
N SER A 177 5.93 -27.17 -28.64
CA SER A 177 4.55 -26.86 -28.25
C SER A 177 4.50 -25.58 -27.42
N THR A 178 3.53 -24.71 -27.73
CA THR A 178 3.31 -23.43 -27.04
C THR A 178 2.07 -23.43 -26.16
N ASN A 179 1.16 -24.39 -26.36
CA ASN A 179 -0.07 -24.52 -25.58
C ASN A 179 -0.03 -25.82 -24.80
N LEU A 180 -0.28 -25.73 -23.50
CA LEU A 180 -0.35 -26.84 -22.59
C LEU A 180 -1.73 -26.88 -21.94
N GLU A 181 -2.37 -28.05 -21.96
CA GLU A 181 -3.56 -28.31 -21.16
C GLU A 181 -3.15 -29.01 -19.86
N ILE A 182 -3.47 -28.41 -18.74
CA ILE A 182 -3.04 -28.84 -17.43
C ILE A 182 -4.27 -29.20 -16.61
N LYS A 183 -4.24 -30.36 -15.98
CA LYS A 183 -5.21 -30.77 -14.97
C LYS A 183 -4.66 -30.47 -13.58
N SER A 184 -5.34 -29.61 -12.83
CA SER A 184 -4.95 -29.21 -11.48
C SER A 184 -5.84 -29.90 -10.43
N LEU A 185 -5.21 -30.25 -9.31
CA LEU A 185 -5.89 -30.88 -8.16
C LEU A 185 -6.42 -29.84 -7.15
N SER A 186 -6.08 -28.57 -7.30
CA SER A 186 -6.49 -27.50 -6.38
C SER A 186 -7.35 -26.47 -7.09
N THR A 187 -8.52 -26.19 -6.55
CA THR A 187 -9.44 -25.15 -7.06
C THR A 187 -9.09 -23.74 -6.57
N ALA A 188 -8.11 -23.62 -5.68
CA ALA A 188 -7.87 -22.37 -4.97
C ALA A 188 -7.07 -21.33 -5.81
N ASP A 189 -6.26 -21.79 -6.78
CA ASP A 189 -5.38 -20.87 -7.51
C ASP A 189 -5.12 -21.37 -8.94
N PRO A 190 -5.95 -21.00 -9.92
CA PRO A 190 -5.72 -21.32 -11.32
C PRO A 190 -4.54 -20.52 -11.88
N PHE A 191 -3.89 -21.05 -12.94
CA PHE A 191 -2.85 -20.32 -13.66
C PHE A 191 -3.34 -18.97 -14.14
N ALA A 192 -2.51 -17.95 -14.01
CA ALA A 192 -2.81 -16.60 -14.41
C ALA A 192 -1.83 -16.08 -15.49
N PHE A 193 -2.24 -15.02 -16.17
CA PHE A 193 -1.37 -14.32 -17.12
C PHE A 193 -0.11 -13.79 -16.39
N GLY A 194 1.05 -14.11 -16.92
CA GLY A 194 2.33 -13.68 -16.34
C GLY A 194 2.99 -14.69 -15.41
N ASP A 195 2.34 -15.83 -15.11
CA ASP A 195 2.94 -16.92 -14.36
C ASP A 195 4.13 -17.52 -15.13
N ILE A 196 5.09 -18.05 -14.40
CA ILE A 196 6.28 -18.69 -14.97
C ILE A 196 6.07 -20.20 -14.95
N VAL A 197 6.19 -20.82 -16.12
CA VAL A 197 6.14 -22.27 -16.30
C VAL A 197 7.54 -22.80 -16.61
N LEU A 198 8.01 -23.79 -15.86
CA LEU A 198 9.24 -24.51 -16.15
C LEU A 198 8.88 -25.89 -16.69
N ALA A 199 9.34 -26.19 -17.89
CA ALA A 199 9.04 -27.44 -18.58
C ALA A 199 10.31 -28.12 -19.10
N GLY A 200 10.56 -29.35 -18.71
CA GLY A 200 11.62 -30.19 -19.27
C GLY A 200 12.48 -30.93 -18.23
N LEU A 201 12.95 -32.14 -18.59
CA LEU A 201 13.62 -33.10 -17.72
C LEU A 201 15.09 -32.78 -17.40
N TYR A 202 15.86 -32.23 -18.37
CA TYR A 202 17.32 -32.07 -18.26
C TYR A 202 17.82 -30.64 -18.39
N ASN A 203 17.03 -29.75 -18.96
CA ASN A 203 17.37 -28.35 -19.10
C ASN A 203 16.05 -27.58 -19.23
N PRO A 204 15.31 -27.40 -18.12
CA PRO A 204 14.00 -26.77 -18.19
C PRO A 204 14.13 -25.34 -18.69
N GLY A 205 13.39 -25.05 -19.74
CA GLY A 205 13.21 -23.68 -20.20
C GLY A 205 12.29 -22.93 -19.26
N THR A 206 12.59 -21.67 -19.01
CA THR A 206 11.69 -20.76 -18.30
C THR A 206 10.68 -20.22 -19.29
N TYR A 207 9.41 -20.45 -19.06
CA TYR A 207 8.31 -20.03 -19.91
C TYR A 207 7.40 -19.10 -19.12
N PHE A 208 6.95 -18.03 -19.78
CA PHE A 208 5.95 -17.14 -19.20
C PHE A 208 4.58 -17.51 -19.77
N VAL A 209 3.57 -17.51 -18.95
CA VAL A 209 2.19 -17.69 -19.37
C VAL A 209 1.71 -16.41 -20.06
N GLN A 210 1.46 -16.48 -21.37
CA GLN A 210 0.97 -15.38 -22.18
C GLN A 210 -0.53 -15.39 -22.41
N GLY A 211 -1.18 -16.50 -22.12
CA GLY A 211 -2.62 -16.63 -22.26
C GLY A 211 -3.11 -17.78 -21.41
N VAL A 212 -4.31 -17.64 -20.88
CA VAL A 212 -4.96 -18.62 -20.01
C VAL A 212 -6.40 -18.79 -20.45
N SER A 213 -6.86 -20.02 -20.65
CA SER A 213 -8.29 -20.30 -20.86
C SER A 213 -9.05 -20.24 -19.53
N ALA A 214 -10.37 -20.10 -19.62
CA ALA A 214 -11.22 -20.33 -18.46
C ALA A 214 -11.03 -21.76 -17.93
N ALA A 215 -10.89 -21.90 -16.61
CA ALA A 215 -10.77 -23.20 -15.97
C ALA A 215 -12.09 -23.98 -16.12
N GLN A 216 -12.01 -25.23 -16.58
CA GLN A 216 -13.15 -26.14 -16.68
C GLN A 216 -13.13 -27.11 -15.50
N MET A 217 -14.15 -27.04 -14.67
CA MET A 217 -14.28 -27.86 -13.47
C MET A 217 -14.82 -29.24 -13.84
N HIS A 218 -14.22 -30.29 -13.29
CA HIS A 218 -14.65 -31.66 -13.43
C HIS A 218 -15.43 -32.13 -12.20
N ASP A 219 -16.25 -33.17 -12.35
CA ASP A 219 -17.07 -33.75 -11.28
C ASP A 219 -16.23 -34.34 -10.13
N ASP A 220 -14.95 -34.63 -10.36
CA ASP A 220 -13.99 -35.12 -9.37
C ASP A 220 -13.34 -34.00 -8.49
N GLY A 221 -13.78 -32.74 -8.68
CA GLY A 221 -13.26 -31.59 -7.97
C GLY A 221 -11.94 -31.06 -8.53
N THR A 222 -11.45 -31.62 -9.63
CA THR A 222 -10.30 -31.10 -10.37
C THR A 222 -10.74 -30.14 -11.46
N PHE A 223 -9.84 -29.33 -12.00
CA PHE A 223 -10.14 -28.50 -13.16
C PHE A 223 -9.03 -28.59 -14.20
N THR A 224 -9.40 -28.43 -15.48
CA THR A 224 -8.47 -28.30 -16.59
C THR A 224 -8.38 -26.86 -17.06
N GLN A 225 -7.17 -26.42 -17.39
CA GLN A 225 -6.89 -25.11 -17.91
C GLN A 225 -5.84 -25.20 -19.02
N THR A 226 -6.06 -24.51 -20.12
CA THR A 226 -5.07 -24.38 -21.18
C THR A 226 -4.26 -23.12 -20.98
N ILE A 227 -2.94 -23.24 -20.89
CA ILE A 227 -2.01 -22.13 -20.82
C ILE A 227 -1.26 -22.00 -22.15
N SER A 228 -1.03 -20.76 -22.58
CA SER A 228 -0.18 -20.44 -23.72
C SER A 228 1.15 -19.90 -23.20
N LEU A 229 2.25 -20.45 -23.70
CA LEU A 229 3.61 -20.10 -23.27
C LEU A 229 4.23 -19.04 -24.18
N SER A 230 5.17 -18.28 -23.62
CA SER A 230 5.94 -17.25 -24.34
C SER A 230 6.83 -17.80 -25.47
N SER A 231 7.21 -19.08 -25.39
CA SER A 231 8.00 -19.79 -26.40
C SER A 231 7.63 -21.27 -26.40
N GLY A 232 7.93 -21.97 -27.47
CA GLY A 232 7.71 -23.42 -27.58
C GLY A 232 8.59 -24.20 -26.58
N LEU A 233 8.08 -25.33 -26.11
CA LEU A 233 8.80 -26.22 -25.20
C LEU A 233 10.16 -26.61 -25.77
N ALA A 234 11.20 -26.54 -24.95
CA ALA A 234 12.53 -26.99 -25.34
C ALA A 234 12.62 -28.54 -25.45
N GLN A 235 11.76 -29.25 -24.71
CA GLN A 235 11.69 -30.72 -24.72
C GLN A 235 10.23 -31.21 -24.72
N SER A 236 10.03 -32.48 -25.09
CA SER A 236 8.71 -33.13 -25.00
C SER A 236 8.33 -33.43 -23.54
N ILE A 237 7.06 -33.30 -23.26
CA ILE A 237 6.44 -33.61 -21.96
C ILE A 237 5.44 -34.77 -22.19
N THR A 238 5.48 -35.77 -21.32
CA THR A 238 4.58 -36.95 -21.38
C THR A 238 3.36 -36.70 -20.49
N ALA A 239 2.20 -37.24 -20.90
CA ALA A 239 0.96 -37.20 -20.12
C ALA A 239 1.17 -37.78 -18.71
N GLY A 240 0.60 -37.10 -17.71
CA GLY A 240 0.75 -37.52 -16.31
C GLY A 240 1.93 -36.88 -15.59
N ASN A 241 2.84 -36.20 -16.30
CA ASN A 241 3.88 -35.39 -15.64
C ASN A 241 3.26 -34.28 -14.85
N GLU A 242 3.66 -34.16 -13.59
CA GLU A 242 3.20 -33.06 -12.75
C GLU A 242 3.79 -31.74 -13.24
N ILE A 243 2.92 -30.77 -13.46
CA ILE A 243 3.25 -29.39 -13.74
C ILE A 243 2.92 -28.60 -12.50
N VAL A 244 3.93 -28.04 -11.89
CA VAL A 244 3.77 -27.25 -10.68
C VAL A 244 3.88 -25.76 -11.04
N SER A 245 2.82 -25.02 -10.84
CA SER A 245 2.87 -23.56 -10.84
C SER A 245 2.82 -23.07 -9.42
N SER A 246 3.78 -22.26 -9.10
CA SER A 246 3.63 -21.31 -8.02
C SER A 246 3.57 -19.93 -8.64
N ILE A 247 2.95 -18.97 -8.00
CA ILE A 247 3.33 -17.59 -8.21
C ILE A 247 4.81 -17.53 -7.81
N GLY A 248 5.66 -18.02 -8.69
CA GLY A 248 7.09 -18.03 -8.51
C GLY A 248 7.87 -19.32 -8.73
N THR A 249 7.28 -20.53 -8.82
CA THR A 249 8.09 -21.74 -9.07
C THR A 249 7.27 -22.86 -9.69
N ILE A 250 7.87 -23.56 -10.62
CA ILE A 250 7.31 -24.80 -11.19
C ILE A 250 8.33 -25.91 -11.05
N ASP A 251 7.87 -27.05 -10.58
CA ASP A 251 8.64 -28.28 -10.51
C ASP A 251 7.98 -29.35 -11.39
N PHE A 252 8.78 -30.10 -12.13
CA PHE A 252 8.33 -31.25 -12.91
C PHE A 252 8.88 -32.51 -12.28
N SER A 253 8.02 -33.38 -11.82
CA SER A 253 8.41 -34.75 -11.50
C SER A 253 7.96 -35.67 -12.62
N VAL A 254 8.90 -36.43 -13.20
CA VAL A 254 8.65 -37.48 -14.17
C VAL A 254 8.54 -38.78 -13.44
N THR A 255 7.36 -39.43 -13.56
CA THR A 255 7.17 -40.81 -13.14
C THR A 255 7.07 -41.70 -14.36
N ASP A 256 8.20 -41.92 -15.05
CA ASP A 256 8.27 -43.07 -15.96
C ASP A 256 9.66 -43.70 -15.88
N ASP A 257 9.65 -44.93 -15.48
CA ASP A 257 10.66 -45.92 -15.25
C ASP A 257 11.33 -45.87 -13.85
N PRO A 258 10.82 -46.68 -12.91
CA PRO A 258 11.38 -46.82 -11.56
C PRO A 258 12.78 -47.42 -11.51
N SER A 259 13.37 -47.83 -12.62
CA SER A 259 14.68 -48.49 -12.64
C SER A 259 15.87 -47.60 -13.04
N THR A 260 15.65 -46.40 -13.62
CA THR A 260 16.73 -45.57 -14.13
C THR A 260 16.78 -44.13 -13.60
N LEU A 261 15.77 -43.69 -12.91
CA LEU A 261 15.69 -42.29 -12.41
C LEU A 261 15.42 -42.22 -10.91
N GLN A 262 16.00 -43.11 -10.15
CA GLN A 262 16.13 -42.90 -8.72
C GLN A 262 17.11 -41.73 -8.52
N ASN A 263 16.54 -40.57 -8.10
CA ASN A 263 17.24 -39.43 -7.49
C ASN A 263 17.68 -38.25 -8.37
N GLU A 264 17.21 -38.05 -9.58
CA GLU A 264 17.38 -36.76 -10.23
C GLU A 264 16.15 -35.84 -10.03
N GLN A 265 16.03 -35.30 -8.85
CA GLN A 265 15.10 -34.23 -8.57
C GLN A 265 15.80 -32.90 -8.77
N PHE A 266 15.52 -32.27 -9.89
CA PHE A 266 16.00 -30.91 -10.15
C PHE A 266 15.10 -29.90 -9.46
N THR A 267 15.65 -29.32 -8.39
CA THR A 267 15.09 -28.08 -7.83
C THR A 267 15.63 -26.94 -8.65
N LEU A 268 14.83 -26.40 -9.57
CA LEU A 268 15.17 -25.20 -10.29
C LEU A 268 14.55 -24.00 -9.62
N GLY A 269 15.45 -23.19 -9.09
CA GLY A 269 15.11 -21.94 -8.45
C GLY A 269 14.52 -20.92 -9.41
N GLY A 270 13.20 -20.90 -9.51
CA GLY A 270 12.44 -19.73 -9.81
C GLY A 270 11.91 -19.20 -8.50
N ARG A 271 12.43 -18.07 -8.03
CA ARG A 271 12.04 -17.36 -6.82
C ARG A 271 11.78 -18.27 -5.58
N GLY A 272 12.86 -18.80 -5.03
CA GLY A 272 12.94 -19.02 -3.60
C GLY A 272 12.27 -20.26 -3.01
N SER A 273 12.09 -21.34 -3.74
CA SER A 273 11.71 -22.60 -3.11
C SER A 273 12.96 -23.36 -2.63
N LEU A 274 13.12 -23.46 -1.33
CA LEU A 274 14.08 -24.35 -0.68
C LEU A 274 13.47 -25.73 -0.42
N TYR A 275 12.44 -26.09 -1.17
CA TYR A 275 11.59 -27.26 -0.89
C TYR A 275 12.32 -28.58 -0.81
N ARG A 276 13.52 -28.69 -1.42
CA ARG A 276 14.30 -29.93 -1.35
C ARG A 276 15.80 -29.73 -1.41
N ILE A 277 16.37 -29.35 -0.29
CA ILE A 277 17.80 -29.47 -0.07
C ILE A 277 18.06 -30.91 0.36
N ASP A 278 18.53 -31.75 -0.56
CA ASP A 278 18.97 -33.11 -0.28
C ASP A 278 20.48 -33.17 -0.22
N LEU A 279 20.99 -33.10 0.99
CA LEU A 279 22.47 -33.23 1.23
C LEU A 279 22.94 -34.67 1.16
N SER A 280 22.03 -35.65 1.25
CA SER A 280 22.41 -37.06 1.28
C SER A 280 22.85 -37.56 -0.10
N ASN A 281 22.16 -37.07 -1.15
CA ASN A 281 22.36 -37.58 -2.51
C ASN A 281 22.93 -36.54 -3.49
N ASP A 282 22.56 -35.24 -3.35
CA ASP A 282 23.03 -34.16 -4.25
C ASP A 282 23.38 -32.88 -3.51
N ALA A 283 24.48 -32.86 -2.80
CA ALA A 283 24.99 -31.66 -2.14
C ALA A 283 25.33 -30.52 -3.12
N GLY A 284 25.73 -30.86 -4.36
CA GLY A 284 26.04 -29.88 -5.40
C GLY A 284 24.81 -29.17 -5.94
N GLY A 285 23.72 -29.90 -6.14
CA GLY A 285 22.40 -29.36 -6.49
C GLY A 285 21.85 -28.46 -5.37
N ALA A 286 21.95 -28.93 -4.12
CA ALA A 286 21.57 -28.18 -2.95
C ALA A 286 22.27 -26.81 -2.89
N LEU A 287 23.59 -26.74 -3.13
CA LEU A 287 24.34 -25.49 -3.16
C LEU A 287 23.80 -24.50 -4.22
N ARG A 288 23.51 -24.99 -5.43
CA ARG A 288 22.94 -24.13 -6.49
C ARG A 288 21.56 -23.57 -6.11
N GLY A 289 20.70 -24.41 -5.49
CA GLY A 289 19.40 -23.99 -4.98
C GLY A 289 19.53 -22.92 -3.90
N ILE A 290 20.40 -23.13 -2.94
CA ILE A 290 20.68 -22.20 -1.84
C ILE A 290 21.24 -20.88 -2.36
N ASP A 291 22.20 -20.91 -3.31
CA ASP A 291 22.76 -19.70 -3.91
C ASP A 291 21.70 -18.93 -4.74
N SER A 292 20.73 -19.63 -5.32
CA SER A 292 19.56 -18.99 -5.97
C SER A 292 18.63 -18.33 -4.97
N ALA A 293 18.34 -19.01 -3.86
CA ALA A 293 17.54 -18.45 -2.77
C ALA A 293 18.17 -17.20 -2.17
N LEU A 294 19.48 -17.20 -1.94
CA LEU A 294 20.21 -16.01 -1.48
C LEU A 294 20.11 -14.83 -2.45
N ARG A 295 20.22 -15.09 -3.77
CA ARG A 295 20.03 -14.04 -4.78
C ARG A 295 18.62 -13.49 -4.77
N THR A 296 17.61 -14.34 -4.60
CA THR A 296 16.21 -13.93 -4.50
C THR A 296 15.97 -13.07 -3.26
N LEU A 297 16.46 -13.52 -2.09
CA LEU A 297 16.37 -12.72 -0.85
C LEU A 297 17.04 -11.36 -1.01
N ALA A 298 18.26 -11.32 -1.57
CA ALA A 298 18.96 -10.07 -1.83
C ALA A 298 18.15 -9.14 -2.75
N SER A 299 17.59 -9.66 -3.86
CA SER A 299 16.75 -8.90 -4.78
C SER A 299 15.49 -8.37 -4.10
N THR A 300 14.83 -9.18 -3.28
CA THR A 300 13.62 -8.79 -2.56
C THR A 300 13.92 -7.71 -1.52
N ARG A 301 15.02 -7.86 -0.77
CA ARG A 301 15.47 -6.81 0.17
C ARG A 301 15.76 -5.49 -0.52
N VAL A 302 16.41 -5.52 -1.68
CA VAL A 302 16.62 -4.31 -2.50
C VAL A 302 15.30 -3.66 -2.90
N SER A 303 14.31 -4.46 -3.30
CA SER A 303 12.99 -3.95 -3.66
C SER A 303 12.26 -3.32 -2.47
N VAL A 304 12.34 -3.95 -1.28
CA VAL A 304 11.76 -3.41 -0.04
C VAL A 304 12.46 -2.11 0.35
N GLY A 305 13.80 -2.06 0.34
CA GLY A 305 14.55 -0.85 0.64
C GLY A 305 14.26 0.30 -0.33
N ALA A 306 14.12 -0.01 -1.62
CA ALA A 306 13.70 0.98 -2.62
C ALA A 306 12.29 1.52 -2.34
N MET A 307 11.37 0.65 -1.89
CA MET A 307 10.02 1.05 -1.52
C MET A 307 9.99 1.91 -0.26
N GLN A 308 10.78 1.57 0.75
CA GLN A 308 10.94 2.38 1.97
C GLN A 308 11.45 3.79 1.63
N ASN A 309 12.47 3.90 0.78
CA ASN A 309 12.97 5.19 0.31
C ASN A 309 11.89 5.97 -0.45
N ARG A 310 11.15 5.30 -1.34
CA ARG A 310 10.05 5.92 -2.08
C ARG A 310 8.95 6.44 -1.17
N LEU A 311 8.54 5.66 -0.16
CA LEU A 311 7.55 6.08 0.83
C LEU A 311 8.04 7.26 1.67
N THR A 312 9.31 7.25 2.09
CA THR A 312 9.91 8.38 2.83
C THR A 312 9.86 9.68 2.02
N HIS A 313 10.20 9.63 0.73
CA HIS A 313 10.06 10.78 -0.15
C HIS A 313 8.59 11.21 -0.36
N THR A 314 7.68 10.23 -0.45
CA THR A 314 6.24 10.49 -0.57
C THR A 314 5.72 11.18 0.68
N ILE A 315 6.08 10.71 1.88
CA ILE A 315 5.71 11.35 3.16
C ILE A 315 6.21 12.80 3.20
N SER A 316 7.47 13.03 2.86
CA SER A 316 8.05 14.38 2.85
C SER A 316 7.30 15.31 1.87
N ASN A 317 6.95 14.83 0.69
CA ASN A 317 6.16 15.58 -0.29
C ASN A 317 4.73 15.87 0.21
N LEU A 318 4.05 14.87 0.79
CA LEU A 318 2.70 15.02 1.35
C LEU A 318 2.67 16.00 2.51
N MET A 319 3.68 15.99 3.37
CA MET A 319 3.82 16.97 4.45
C MET A 319 3.97 18.39 3.90
N GLY A 320 4.82 18.59 2.89
CA GLY A 320 4.98 19.90 2.23
C GLY A 320 3.70 20.38 1.55
N LEU A 321 2.97 19.46 0.90
CA LEU A 321 1.68 19.79 0.28
C LEU A 321 0.62 20.12 1.34
N THR A 322 0.60 19.43 2.47
CA THR A 322 -0.28 19.71 3.60
C THR A 322 -0.03 21.08 4.17
N GLU A 323 1.25 21.45 4.36
CA GLU A 323 1.65 22.76 4.84
C GLU A 323 1.22 23.87 3.88
N GLN A 324 1.50 23.72 2.58
CA GLN A 324 1.12 24.70 1.56
C GLN A 324 -0.40 24.86 1.45
N THR A 325 -1.15 23.76 1.50
CA THR A 325 -2.61 23.79 1.45
C THR A 325 -3.19 24.44 2.71
N THR A 326 -2.62 24.14 3.87
CA THR A 326 -3.01 24.77 5.13
C THR A 326 -2.71 26.27 5.12
N ALA A 327 -1.55 26.69 4.63
CA ALA A 327 -1.20 28.10 4.48
C ALA A 327 -2.11 28.83 3.45
N ALA A 328 -2.54 28.14 2.39
CA ALA A 328 -3.47 28.70 1.44
C ALA A 328 -4.88 28.85 2.04
N ARG A 329 -5.34 27.85 2.82
CA ARG A 329 -6.61 27.91 3.55
C ARG A 329 -6.60 29.04 4.56
N SER A 330 -5.52 29.19 5.34
CA SER A 330 -5.35 30.24 6.34
C SER A 330 -5.53 31.64 5.72
N ARG A 331 -4.97 31.89 4.52
CA ARG A 331 -5.16 33.17 3.82
C ARG A 331 -6.61 33.46 3.41
N ILE A 332 -7.43 32.45 3.26
CA ILE A 332 -8.85 32.60 2.91
C ILE A 332 -9.73 32.74 4.15
N GLU A 333 -9.47 31.93 5.16
CA GLU A 333 -10.34 31.70 6.31
C GLU A 333 -9.93 32.50 7.53
N ASP A 334 -8.64 32.72 7.78
CA ASP A 334 -8.16 33.33 9.02
C ASP A 334 -8.39 34.85 9.03
N ALA A 335 -8.72 35.38 10.21
CA ALA A 335 -8.90 36.78 10.44
C ALA A 335 -7.57 37.46 10.79
N ASP A 336 -7.31 38.63 10.22
CA ASP A 336 -6.24 39.54 10.68
C ASP A 336 -6.65 40.16 12.02
N PHE A 337 -6.07 39.69 13.10
CA PHE A 337 -6.35 40.12 14.44
C PHE A 337 -6.12 41.64 14.65
N ALA A 338 -5.12 42.21 14.01
CA ALA A 338 -4.82 43.64 14.13
C ALA A 338 -5.89 44.50 13.42
N ALA A 339 -6.31 44.09 12.23
CA ALA A 339 -7.36 44.73 11.47
C ALA A 339 -8.73 44.65 12.18
N GLU A 340 -9.11 43.47 12.67
CA GLU A 340 -10.39 43.26 13.36
C GLU A 340 -10.44 43.95 14.74
N SER A 341 -9.33 44.00 15.48
CA SER A 341 -9.23 44.75 16.74
C SER A 341 -9.39 46.26 16.51
N ALA A 342 -8.76 46.80 15.47
CA ALA A 342 -8.92 48.21 15.10
C ALA A 342 -10.37 48.50 14.64
N ALA A 343 -10.99 47.60 13.88
CA ALA A 343 -12.39 47.68 13.48
C ALA A 343 -13.33 47.69 14.70
N LEU A 344 -13.09 46.79 15.68
CA LEU A 344 -13.87 46.72 16.91
C LEU A 344 -13.74 48.03 17.71
N ALA A 345 -12.50 48.54 17.93
CA ALA A 345 -12.30 49.80 18.64
C ALA A 345 -13.00 50.97 17.95
N LYS A 346 -12.91 51.03 16.62
CA LYS A 346 -13.61 52.08 15.82
C LYS A 346 -15.12 51.99 15.97
N THR A 347 -15.70 50.79 15.85
CA THR A 347 -17.14 50.61 15.96
C THR A 347 -17.67 50.90 17.36
N GLN A 348 -16.92 50.57 18.41
CA GLN A 348 -17.24 50.94 19.79
C GLN A 348 -17.25 52.45 20.00
N MET A 349 -16.25 53.19 19.48
CA MET A 349 -16.24 54.65 19.51
C MET A 349 -17.43 55.26 18.73
N LEU A 350 -17.76 54.70 17.57
CA LEU A 350 -18.89 55.12 16.77
C LEU A 350 -20.22 54.81 17.44
N GLN A 351 -20.34 53.75 18.21
CA GLN A 351 -21.54 53.44 19.02
C GLN A 351 -21.72 54.50 20.12
N GLN A 352 -20.66 54.84 20.84
CA GLN A 352 -20.71 55.87 21.88
C GLN A 352 -21.11 57.24 21.28
N THR A 353 -20.48 57.63 20.17
CA THR A 353 -20.76 58.87 19.47
C THR A 353 -22.16 58.87 18.87
N GLY A 354 -22.58 57.73 18.26
CA GLY A 354 -23.92 57.56 17.71
C GLY A 354 -25.02 57.68 18.77
N ALA A 355 -24.82 57.10 19.96
CA ALA A 355 -25.73 57.26 21.08
C ALA A 355 -25.85 58.70 21.55
N ALA A 356 -24.72 59.44 21.63
CA ALA A 356 -24.74 60.85 21.96
C ALA A 356 -25.47 61.70 20.90
N MET A 357 -25.22 61.42 19.62
CA MET A 357 -25.89 62.09 18.50
C MET A 357 -27.41 61.79 18.47
N LEU A 358 -27.79 60.56 18.79
CA LEU A 358 -29.22 60.18 18.91
C LEU A 358 -29.90 60.97 20.04
N ALA A 359 -29.28 61.05 21.20
CA ALA A 359 -29.77 61.86 22.31
C ALA A 359 -29.94 63.32 21.90
N GLN A 360 -28.96 63.94 21.22
CA GLN A 360 -28.99 65.29 20.70
C GLN A 360 -30.08 65.47 19.63
N ALA A 361 -30.24 64.52 18.73
CA ALA A 361 -31.30 64.54 17.68
C ALA A 361 -32.72 64.49 18.29
N ASN A 362 -32.89 63.75 19.41
CA ASN A 362 -34.16 63.66 20.13
C ASN A 362 -34.43 64.94 20.98
N ALA A 363 -33.42 65.63 21.47
CA ALA A 363 -33.57 66.86 22.21
C ALA A 363 -33.94 68.11 21.33
N ARG A 364 -33.52 68.13 20.07
CA ARG A 364 -33.78 69.23 19.13
C ARG A 364 -35.25 69.60 18.97
N PRO A 365 -36.21 68.70 18.79
CA PRO A 365 -37.65 69.05 18.69
C PRO A 365 -38.22 69.63 19.99
N GLN A 366 -37.68 69.21 21.15
CA GLN A 366 -38.12 69.71 22.46
C GLN A 366 -37.70 71.18 22.69
N LEU A 367 -36.44 71.52 22.33
CA LEU A 367 -35.95 72.91 22.40
C LEU A 367 -36.71 73.88 21.49
N VAL A 368 -37.27 73.39 20.39
CA VAL A 368 -38.10 74.19 19.48
C VAL A 368 -39.49 74.36 20.05
N LEU A 369 -40.08 73.41 20.76
CA LEU A 369 -41.36 73.52 21.47
C LEU A 369 -41.25 74.54 22.61
N GLU A 370 -40.13 74.55 23.39
CA GLU A 370 -39.89 75.56 24.43
C GLU A 370 -39.72 76.99 23.92
N LEU A 371 -39.31 77.15 22.63
CA LEU A 371 -39.18 78.48 22.00
C LEU A 371 -40.49 79.01 21.43
N ILE A 372 -41.50 78.22 21.37
CA ILE A 372 -42.83 78.56 20.81
C ILE A 372 -43.88 78.79 21.92
N GLU A 373 -43.61 78.31 23.14
CA GLU A 373 -44.33 78.69 24.34
C GLU A 373 -43.84 80.04 24.88
#